data_8a240ac50318d789288d0278026a6b55
#
_entry.id   8a240ac50318d789288d0278026a6b55
#
_cell.length_a   1.000
_cell.length_b   1.000
_cell.length_c   1.000
_cell.angle_alpha   90.00
_cell.angle_beta   90.00
_cell.angle_gamma   90.00
#
_symmetry.space_group_name_H-M   'P 1'
#
loop_
_entity.id
_entity.type
_entity.pdbx_description
1 polymer ?
#
loop_
_entity_poly.entity_id
_entity_poly.type
_entity_poly.pdbx_seq_one_letter_code
_entity_poly.pdbx_strand_id
1 'polypeptide(L)'
;GESAGGAAILRLMIAEAARGLFHRAVVQSGLGREEGTPVFRSRPGRRSLEARGAAFAERLGLARATVAQLRALPAGQLLTPPPSFYGGDLLVIDGDDGHGLIDEDVEPAFAAGRQAPVPLIIGSNSDEFGGVRPGDMSPWREIDGALTEAERRALHAAYDGEAGFRAGVVSDLAFNEPARRLARLHARAGHPTWLYRFDVVAAAMPGGASGAPHGSERPYVFDNLPAASWAVGERDRRAARAMADYWTGFATSGDPNGGGRPVWPEYRAMPGQLLMFGNDGPAAAPVPQVERLDLIEAIYARIR
;
A
#
# COMPACT_ATOMS: atom_id res chain seq x y z
N GLY A 1 3.19 9.40 -3.78
CA GLY A 1 2.98 8.37 -4.81
C GLY A 1 1.81 7.48 -4.47
N GLU A 2 1.18 6.90 -5.48
CA GLU A 2 0.01 6.05 -5.35
C GLU A 2 0.34 4.62 -5.77
N SER A 3 -0.27 3.62 -5.10
CA SER A 3 -0.13 2.19 -5.41
C SER A 3 1.36 1.75 -5.42
N ALA A 4 1.87 1.25 -6.52
CA ALA A 4 3.29 0.93 -6.69
C ALA A 4 4.20 2.15 -6.43
N GLY A 5 3.75 3.37 -6.76
CA GLY A 5 4.45 4.62 -6.41
C GLY A 5 4.48 4.87 -4.91
N GLY A 6 3.43 4.53 -4.18
CA GLY A 6 3.39 4.58 -2.72
C GLY A 6 4.34 3.55 -2.09
N ALA A 7 4.36 2.33 -2.63
CA ALA A 7 5.30 1.29 -2.22
C ALA A 7 6.77 1.70 -2.48
N ALA A 8 7.03 2.38 -3.60
CA ALA A 8 8.35 2.92 -3.90
C ALA A 8 8.77 4.00 -2.88
N ILE A 9 7.85 4.90 -2.48
CA ILE A 9 8.13 5.91 -1.44
C ILE A 9 8.46 5.25 -0.11
N LEU A 10 7.71 4.24 0.32
CA LEU A 10 8.02 3.52 1.56
C LEU A 10 9.44 2.93 1.54
N ARG A 11 9.90 2.41 0.39
CA ARG A 11 11.26 1.92 0.22
C ARG A 11 12.29 3.03 0.23
N LEU A 12 12.03 4.16 -0.42
CA LEU A 12 12.91 5.32 -0.32
C LEU A 12 13.01 5.83 1.12
N MET A 13 11.93 5.72 1.92
CA MET A 13 11.97 6.10 3.33
C MET A 13 12.89 5.21 4.17
N ILE A 14 13.11 3.96 3.80
CA ILE A 14 14.01 3.04 4.53
C ILE A 14 15.41 2.96 3.91
N ALA A 15 15.58 3.38 2.66
CA ALA A 15 16.87 3.38 1.96
C ALA A 15 17.82 4.43 2.55
N GLU A 16 18.99 4.01 3.04
CA GLU A 16 19.99 4.93 3.59
C GLU A 16 20.48 5.93 2.55
N ALA A 17 20.71 5.48 1.33
CA ALA A 17 21.16 6.33 0.23
C ALA A 17 20.14 7.42 -0.18
N ALA A 18 18.89 7.30 0.23
CA ALA A 18 17.86 8.31 -0.01
C ALA A 18 17.72 9.35 1.13
N ARG A 19 18.51 9.21 2.20
CA ARG A 19 18.47 10.13 3.34
C ARG A 19 18.83 11.55 2.90
N GLY A 20 17.96 12.50 3.28
CA GLY A 20 18.16 13.92 2.95
C GLY A 20 17.79 14.32 1.51
N LEU A 21 17.39 13.39 0.65
CA LEU A 21 16.98 13.69 -0.73
C LEU A 21 15.53 14.18 -0.82
N PHE A 22 14.74 14.00 0.21
CA PHE A 22 13.36 14.48 0.31
C PHE A 22 13.04 14.97 1.72
N HIS A 23 12.07 15.85 1.84
CA HIS A 23 11.72 16.54 3.09
C HIS A 23 10.38 16.10 3.66
N ARG A 24 9.55 15.44 2.88
CA ARG A 24 8.20 14.99 3.23
C ARG A 24 7.83 13.78 2.39
N ALA A 25 6.90 12.97 2.87
CA ALA A 25 6.42 11.82 2.12
C ALA A 25 4.88 11.77 2.12
N VAL A 26 4.31 11.39 0.97
CA VAL A 26 2.88 11.11 0.84
C VAL A 26 2.72 9.74 0.21
N VAL A 27 2.11 8.82 0.95
CA VAL A 27 1.89 7.42 0.56
C VAL A 27 0.40 7.18 0.41
N GLN A 28 -0.04 6.98 -0.83
CA GLN A 28 -1.43 6.70 -1.17
C GLN A 28 -1.53 5.23 -1.58
N SER A 29 -2.25 4.43 -0.79
CA SER A 29 -2.46 3.00 -1.08
C SER A 29 -1.16 2.26 -1.38
N GLY A 30 -0.15 2.45 -0.52
CA GLY A 30 1.24 2.13 -0.82
C GLY A 30 1.67 0.71 -0.46
N LEU A 31 0.76 -0.17 -0.03
CA LEU A 31 1.11 -1.47 0.54
C LEU A 31 1.93 -1.29 1.85
N GLY A 32 2.79 -2.24 2.22
CA GLY A 32 3.72 -2.01 3.35
C GLY A 32 3.94 -3.18 4.28
N ARG A 33 3.17 -4.26 4.13
CA ARG A 33 3.33 -5.53 4.87
C ARG A 33 3.97 -6.63 4.03
N GLU A 34 4.03 -6.45 2.71
CA GLU A 34 4.54 -7.47 1.81
C GLU A 34 6.04 -7.65 2.01
N GLU A 35 6.45 -8.92 2.08
CA GLU A 35 7.84 -9.28 2.06
C GLU A 35 8.43 -9.14 0.66
N GLY A 36 9.56 -8.46 0.55
CA GLY A 36 10.31 -8.34 -0.69
C GLY A 36 10.97 -9.66 -1.08
N THR A 37 11.04 -9.92 -2.39
CA THR A 37 11.79 -11.07 -2.91
C THR A 37 13.29 -10.71 -2.93
N PRO A 38 14.15 -11.51 -2.27
CA PRO A 38 15.59 -11.26 -2.28
C PRO A 38 16.17 -11.49 -3.68
N VAL A 39 17.13 -10.66 -4.07
CA VAL A 39 17.79 -10.81 -5.37
C VAL A 39 18.76 -11.98 -5.36
N PHE A 40 19.63 -12.07 -4.36
CA PHE A 40 20.78 -12.98 -4.36
C PHE A 40 20.59 -14.20 -3.46
N ARG A 41 20.07 -14.04 -2.24
CA ARG A 41 20.02 -15.10 -1.24
C ARG A 41 18.59 -15.61 -1.02
N SER A 42 18.37 -16.87 -1.43
CA SER A 42 17.07 -17.51 -1.14
C SER A 42 16.84 -17.64 0.38
N ARG A 43 15.58 -17.43 0.79
CA ARG A 43 15.10 -17.63 2.16
C ARG A 43 14.18 -18.84 2.23
N PRO A 44 13.91 -19.43 3.40
CA PRO A 44 12.92 -20.49 3.53
C PRO A 44 11.58 -20.10 2.89
N GLY A 45 11.07 -20.95 1.99
CA GLY A 45 9.84 -20.70 1.26
C GLY A 45 9.92 -19.65 0.13
N ARG A 46 11.04 -18.92 -0.01
CA ARG A 46 11.18 -17.83 -1.01
C ARG A 46 12.53 -17.90 -1.76
N ARG A 47 12.48 -18.40 -2.99
CA ARG A 47 13.68 -18.44 -3.86
C ARG A 47 14.06 -17.03 -4.31
N SER A 48 15.38 -16.74 -4.33
CA SER A 48 15.90 -15.48 -4.84
C SER A 48 15.60 -15.29 -6.35
N LEU A 49 15.60 -14.03 -6.79
CA LEU A 49 15.39 -13.71 -8.21
C LEU A 49 16.49 -14.31 -9.09
N GLU A 50 17.75 -14.30 -8.61
CA GLU A 50 18.86 -14.94 -9.32
C GLU A 50 18.63 -16.44 -9.49
N ALA A 51 18.26 -17.17 -8.43
CA ALA A 51 17.95 -18.59 -8.50
C ALA A 51 16.75 -18.92 -9.40
N ARG A 52 15.77 -18.00 -9.45
CA ARG A 52 14.62 -18.13 -10.36
C ARG A 52 14.99 -17.84 -11.80
N GLY A 53 15.84 -16.83 -12.03
CA GLY A 53 16.39 -16.51 -13.35
C GLY A 53 17.24 -17.67 -13.90
N ALA A 54 18.10 -18.27 -13.07
CA ALA A 54 18.87 -19.45 -13.44
C ALA A 54 17.95 -20.63 -13.84
N ALA A 55 16.94 -20.93 -13.04
CA ALA A 55 15.97 -21.98 -13.36
C ALA A 55 15.15 -21.68 -14.63
N PHE A 56 14.86 -20.40 -14.90
CA PHE A 56 14.23 -19.99 -16.16
C PHE A 56 15.14 -20.26 -17.36
N ALA A 57 16.40 -19.87 -17.29
CA ALA A 57 17.38 -20.13 -18.35
C ALA A 57 17.57 -21.63 -18.59
N GLU A 58 17.63 -22.43 -17.51
CA GLU A 58 17.72 -23.88 -17.60
C GLU A 58 16.55 -24.51 -18.37
N ARG A 59 15.32 -24.07 -18.14
CA ARG A 59 14.13 -24.55 -18.88
C ARG A 59 14.19 -24.24 -20.38
N LEU A 60 14.93 -23.20 -20.76
CA LEU A 60 15.18 -22.85 -22.17
C LEU A 60 16.42 -23.55 -22.77
N GLY A 61 17.05 -24.48 -22.05
CA GLY A 61 18.27 -25.16 -22.47
C GLY A 61 19.53 -24.27 -22.37
N LEU A 62 19.46 -23.18 -21.60
CA LEU A 62 20.50 -22.17 -21.46
C LEU A 62 21.11 -22.12 -20.04
N ALA A 63 21.30 -23.29 -19.41
CA ALA A 63 21.74 -23.42 -18.00
C ALA A 63 23.06 -22.68 -17.66
N ARG A 64 23.88 -22.34 -18.64
CA ARG A 64 25.12 -21.57 -18.49
C ARG A 64 25.20 -20.47 -19.54
N ALA A 65 24.07 -19.83 -19.80
CA ALA A 65 24.01 -18.80 -20.84
C ALA A 65 24.87 -17.60 -20.50
N THR A 66 25.57 -17.11 -21.50
CA THR A 66 26.18 -15.79 -21.43
C THR A 66 25.11 -14.70 -21.51
N VAL A 67 25.44 -13.48 -21.06
CA VAL A 67 24.56 -12.32 -21.19
C VAL A 67 24.13 -12.09 -22.65
N ALA A 68 25.04 -12.32 -23.60
CA ALA A 68 24.73 -12.18 -25.02
C ALA A 68 23.68 -13.20 -25.49
N GLN A 69 23.76 -14.45 -25.04
CA GLN A 69 22.76 -15.49 -25.35
C GLN A 69 21.39 -15.15 -24.74
N LEU A 70 21.34 -14.67 -23.49
CA LEU A 70 20.09 -14.25 -22.86
C LEU A 70 19.46 -13.04 -23.58
N ARG A 71 20.27 -12.08 -24.01
CA ARG A 71 19.80 -10.91 -24.77
C ARG A 71 19.32 -11.26 -26.18
N ALA A 72 19.79 -12.36 -26.75
CA ALA A 72 19.35 -12.85 -28.06
C ALA A 72 18.01 -13.59 -28.02
N LEU A 73 17.46 -13.87 -26.84
CA LEU A 73 16.17 -14.53 -26.72
C LEU A 73 15.05 -13.63 -27.29
N PRO A 74 14.13 -14.19 -28.08
CA PRO A 74 12.93 -13.47 -28.51
C PRO A 74 12.13 -12.99 -27.32
N ALA A 75 11.64 -11.76 -27.36
CA ALA A 75 10.84 -11.15 -26.26
C ALA A 75 9.67 -12.05 -25.83
N GLY A 76 8.99 -12.72 -26.78
CA GLY A 76 7.90 -13.65 -26.48
C GLY A 76 8.28 -14.84 -25.59
N GLN A 77 9.55 -15.24 -25.56
CA GLN A 77 10.04 -16.28 -24.64
C GLN A 77 10.28 -15.77 -23.22
N LEU A 78 10.50 -14.46 -23.08
CA LEU A 78 10.70 -13.78 -21.79
C LEU A 78 9.35 -13.40 -21.14
N LEU A 79 8.33 -13.18 -21.95
CA LEU A 79 6.98 -12.80 -21.50
C LEU A 79 6.22 -14.02 -21.00
N THR A 80 6.60 -14.50 -19.81
CA THR A 80 5.76 -15.48 -19.09
C THR A 80 4.77 -14.66 -18.27
N PRO A 81 3.47 -14.63 -18.60
CA PRO A 81 2.50 -13.90 -17.80
C PRO A 81 2.51 -14.44 -16.37
N PRO A 82 2.53 -13.58 -15.36
CA PRO A 82 2.35 -14.00 -13.98
C PRO A 82 0.96 -14.67 -13.84
N PRO A 83 0.79 -15.57 -12.87
CA PRO A 83 -0.49 -16.24 -12.62
C PRO A 83 -1.63 -15.26 -12.32
N SER A 84 -1.32 -14.09 -11.78
CA SER A 84 -2.21 -12.92 -11.69
C SER A 84 -1.39 -11.65 -11.76
N PHE A 85 -2.03 -10.52 -12.10
CA PHE A 85 -1.38 -9.20 -12.09
C PHE A 85 -0.75 -8.88 -10.71
N TYR A 86 -1.41 -9.30 -9.63
CA TYR A 86 -0.97 -9.08 -8.25
C TYR A 86 -0.15 -10.24 -7.66
N GLY A 87 0.19 -11.24 -8.45
CA GLY A 87 0.89 -12.45 -8.01
C GLY A 87 2.38 -12.46 -8.31
N GLY A 88 2.93 -11.38 -8.85
CA GLY A 88 4.35 -11.25 -9.20
C GLY A 88 5.21 -10.71 -8.06
N ASP A 89 6.52 -10.65 -8.29
CA ASP A 89 7.48 -9.99 -7.38
C ASP A 89 7.40 -8.47 -7.56
N LEU A 90 6.42 -7.85 -6.94
CA LEU A 90 6.24 -6.40 -6.98
C LEU A 90 7.33 -5.67 -6.19
N LEU A 91 7.91 -6.34 -5.21
CA LEU A 91 8.83 -5.77 -4.24
C LEU A 91 10.09 -6.61 -4.16
N VAL A 92 11.24 -5.95 -4.18
CA VAL A 92 12.55 -6.57 -4.25
C VAL A 92 13.43 -6.08 -3.10
N ILE A 93 14.26 -6.96 -2.56
CA ILE A 93 15.35 -6.66 -1.63
C ILE A 93 16.65 -6.94 -2.40
N ASP A 94 17.35 -5.90 -2.77
CA ASP A 94 18.60 -5.98 -3.57
C ASP A 94 19.87 -5.81 -2.72
N GLY A 95 19.71 -5.47 -1.44
CA GLY A 95 20.81 -5.34 -0.48
C GLY A 95 21.09 -6.61 0.31
N ASP A 96 20.49 -7.75 -0.07
CA ASP A 96 20.69 -9.01 0.64
C ASP A 96 22.08 -9.62 0.48
N ASP A 97 22.94 -9.07 -0.38
CA ASP A 97 24.38 -9.35 -0.48
C ASP A 97 25.27 -8.29 0.23
N GLY A 98 24.68 -7.21 0.74
CA GLY A 98 25.37 -6.11 1.42
C GLY A 98 25.74 -4.94 0.51
N HIS A 99 25.28 -4.89 -0.73
CA HIS A 99 25.64 -3.87 -1.72
C HIS A 99 24.45 -3.17 -2.40
N GLY A 100 23.24 -3.54 -2.05
CA GLY A 100 22.03 -2.97 -2.67
C GLY A 100 21.54 -1.69 -2.02
N LEU A 101 20.39 -1.24 -2.50
CA LEU A 101 19.70 -0.03 -2.02
C LEU A 101 18.70 -0.34 -0.90
N ILE A 102 18.08 -1.51 -0.95
CA ILE A 102 17.03 -1.96 -0.02
C ILE A 102 17.48 -3.25 0.66
N ASP A 103 17.81 -3.14 1.94
CA ASP A 103 18.41 -4.24 2.72
C ASP A 103 17.35 -5.06 3.47
N GLU A 104 16.17 -4.50 3.71
CA GLU A 104 15.14 -5.10 4.55
C GLU A 104 13.71 -4.73 4.09
N ASP A 105 12.73 -5.36 4.70
CA ASP A 105 11.33 -5.05 4.47
C ASP A 105 10.88 -3.78 5.22
N VAL A 106 9.83 -3.13 4.70
CA VAL A 106 9.36 -1.82 5.18
C VAL A 106 8.89 -1.88 6.63
N GLU A 107 8.05 -2.85 6.97
CA GLU A 107 7.45 -2.90 8.31
C GLU A 107 8.49 -3.14 9.42
N PRO A 108 9.44 -4.09 9.30
CA PRO A 108 10.54 -4.23 10.27
C PRO A 108 11.39 -2.98 10.41
N ALA A 109 11.68 -2.28 9.32
CA ALA A 109 12.43 -1.01 9.35
C ALA A 109 11.69 0.07 10.13
N PHE A 110 10.38 0.24 9.89
CA PHE A 110 9.52 1.18 10.63
C PHE A 110 9.37 0.78 12.11
N ALA A 111 9.23 -0.52 12.41
CA ALA A 111 9.14 -1.02 13.77
C ALA A 111 10.40 -0.70 14.59
N ALA A 112 11.56 -0.72 13.95
CA ALA A 112 12.85 -0.38 14.54
C ALA A 112 13.21 1.12 14.47
N GLY A 113 12.36 1.97 13.89
CA GLY A 113 12.59 3.41 13.78
C GLY A 113 13.67 3.80 12.77
N ARG A 114 13.97 2.93 11.79
CA ARG A 114 15.02 3.18 10.77
C ARG A 114 14.54 3.93 9.54
N GLN A 115 13.28 4.27 9.44
CA GLN A 115 12.75 5.09 8.34
C GLN A 115 13.22 6.54 8.42
N ALA A 116 13.15 7.26 7.29
CA ALA A 116 13.47 8.69 7.22
C ALA A 116 12.60 9.51 8.19
N PRO A 117 13.19 10.41 9.01
CA PRO A 117 12.49 11.20 10.03
C PRO A 117 11.79 12.43 9.41
N VAL A 118 10.96 12.22 8.40
CA VAL A 118 10.26 13.29 7.68
C VAL A 118 8.76 13.25 7.96
N PRO A 119 8.02 14.37 7.88
CA PRO A 119 6.57 14.36 7.94
C PRO A 119 5.95 13.39 6.91
N LEU A 120 4.92 12.66 7.32
CA LEU A 120 4.27 11.62 6.52
C LEU A 120 2.76 11.81 6.48
N ILE A 121 2.19 11.89 5.28
CA ILE A 121 0.79 11.56 5.01
C ILE A 121 0.74 10.13 4.47
N ILE A 122 -0.13 9.30 5.05
CA ILE A 122 -0.35 7.93 4.59
C ILE A 122 -1.83 7.58 4.66
N GLY A 123 -2.33 6.80 3.73
CA GLY A 123 -3.73 6.37 3.74
C GLY A 123 -4.10 5.53 2.53
N SER A 124 -5.39 5.30 2.39
CA SER A 124 -5.97 4.37 1.41
C SER A 124 -7.39 4.77 1.05
N ASN A 125 -7.95 4.12 0.04
CA ASN A 125 -9.34 4.27 -0.35
C ASN A 125 -10.25 3.30 0.42
N SER A 126 -11.54 3.57 0.44
CA SER A 126 -12.50 2.76 1.22
C SER A 126 -12.82 1.40 0.58
N ASP A 127 -12.66 1.27 -0.74
CA ASP A 127 -12.89 0.03 -1.49
C ASP A 127 -11.76 -0.21 -2.51
N GLU A 128 -10.56 -0.51 -2.01
CA GLU A 128 -9.34 -0.59 -2.84
C GLU A 128 -9.43 -1.62 -3.97
N PHE A 129 -9.83 -2.84 -3.65
CA PHE A 129 -9.93 -3.96 -4.58
C PHE A 129 -11.20 -4.78 -4.35
N GLY A 130 -12.33 -4.10 -4.16
CA GLY A 130 -13.62 -4.76 -4.07
C GLY A 130 -13.87 -5.69 -5.26
N GLY A 131 -14.15 -6.96 -4.96
CA GLY A 131 -14.37 -7.99 -5.96
C GLY A 131 -13.13 -8.72 -6.50
N VAL A 132 -11.91 -8.34 -6.12
CA VAL A 132 -10.71 -9.16 -6.36
C VAL A 132 -10.75 -10.38 -5.43
N ARG A 133 -10.49 -11.56 -6.00
CA ARG A 133 -10.48 -12.79 -5.19
C ARG A 133 -9.29 -12.78 -4.24
N PRO A 134 -9.49 -13.06 -2.93
CA PRO A 134 -8.38 -13.07 -1.98
C PRO A 134 -7.20 -13.93 -2.42
N GLY A 135 -7.45 -15.11 -2.97
CA GLY A 135 -6.41 -16.02 -3.44
C GLY A 135 -5.55 -15.51 -4.60
N ASP A 136 -5.97 -14.43 -5.28
CA ASP A 136 -5.19 -13.79 -6.34
C ASP A 136 -4.17 -12.78 -5.78
N MET A 137 -4.27 -12.44 -4.48
CA MET A 137 -3.43 -11.44 -3.82
C MET A 137 -2.35 -12.08 -2.94
N SER A 138 -1.10 -11.57 -3.05
CA SER A 138 0.01 -12.06 -2.23
C SER A 138 -0.20 -11.91 -0.74
N PRO A 139 -0.70 -10.78 -0.20
CA PRO A 139 -0.95 -10.66 1.24
C PRO A 139 -1.87 -11.75 1.80
N TRP A 140 -2.91 -12.12 1.06
CA TRP A 140 -3.78 -13.23 1.49
C TRP A 140 -3.05 -14.57 1.47
N ARG A 141 -2.32 -14.87 0.39
CA ARG A 141 -1.57 -16.14 0.28
C ARG A 141 -0.52 -16.29 1.37
N GLU A 142 0.09 -15.19 1.83
CA GLU A 142 1.06 -15.20 2.93
C GLU A 142 0.44 -15.64 4.24
N ILE A 143 -0.78 -15.22 4.54
CA ILE A 143 -1.43 -15.53 5.82
C ILE A 143 -2.33 -16.76 5.78
N ASP A 144 -2.95 -17.09 4.66
CA ASP A 144 -3.99 -18.13 4.55
C ASP A 144 -3.51 -19.50 5.04
N GLY A 145 -2.31 -19.90 4.62
CA GLY A 145 -1.71 -21.17 5.06
C GLY A 145 -1.27 -21.21 6.53
N ALA A 146 -1.16 -20.04 7.17
CA ALA A 146 -0.75 -19.90 8.56
C ALA A 146 -1.92 -19.64 9.53
N LEU A 147 -3.13 -19.39 9.01
CA LEU A 147 -4.32 -19.15 9.84
C LEU A 147 -4.70 -20.39 10.64
N THR A 148 -4.91 -20.19 11.93
CA THR A 148 -5.63 -21.18 12.75
C THR A 148 -7.11 -21.19 12.36
N GLU A 149 -7.78 -22.29 12.68
CA GLU A 149 -9.24 -22.41 12.44
C GLU A 149 -10.04 -21.36 13.23
N ALA A 150 -9.58 -20.98 14.42
CA ALA A 150 -10.20 -19.93 15.22
C ALA A 150 -10.05 -18.55 14.56
N GLU A 151 -8.86 -18.21 14.04
CA GLU A 151 -8.62 -16.96 13.32
C GLU A 151 -9.43 -16.88 12.03
N ARG A 152 -9.52 -17.96 11.28
CA ARG A 152 -10.33 -18.03 10.07
C ARG A 152 -11.80 -17.74 10.36
N ARG A 153 -12.37 -18.37 11.41
CA ARG A 153 -13.75 -18.09 11.85
C ARG A 153 -13.91 -16.65 12.32
N ALA A 154 -12.95 -16.12 13.08
CA ALA A 154 -12.99 -14.74 13.56
C ALA A 154 -12.94 -13.72 12.42
N LEU A 155 -12.10 -13.95 11.40
CA LEU A 155 -12.06 -13.10 10.20
C LEU A 155 -13.40 -13.11 9.47
N HIS A 156 -13.96 -14.29 9.17
CA HIS A 156 -15.26 -14.35 8.49
C HIS A 156 -16.37 -13.67 9.30
N ALA A 157 -16.37 -13.82 10.62
CA ALA A 157 -17.35 -13.16 11.50
C ALA A 157 -17.19 -11.63 11.49
N ALA A 158 -15.95 -11.12 11.51
CA ALA A 158 -15.67 -9.69 11.49
C ALA A 158 -16.11 -8.99 10.18
N TYR A 159 -16.30 -9.76 9.11
CA TYR A 159 -16.77 -9.27 7.81
C TYR A 159 -18.25 -9.58 7.52
N ASP A 160 -19.03 -9.88 8.53
CA ASP A 160 -20.46 -10.24 8.37
C ASP A 160 -20.67 -11.44 7.41
N GLY A 161 -19.75 -12.39 7.44
CA GLY A 161 -19.79 -13.63 6.67
C GLY A 161 -19.01 -13.59 5.34
N GLU A 162 -19.19 -14.65 4.55
CA GLU A 162 -18.38 -14.90 3.35
C GLU A 162 -18.46 -13.79 2.29
N ALA A 163 -19.62 -13.19 2.07
CA ALA A 163 -19.79 -12.14 1.07
C ALA A 163 -19.02 -10.88 1.45
N GLY A 164 -19.15 -10.41 2.69
CA GLY A 164 -18.42 -9.25 3.20
C GLY A 164 -16.92 -9.51 3.28
N PHE A 165 -16.53 -10.73 3.68
CA PHE A 165 -15.12 -11.16 3.69
C PHE A 165 -14.50 -11.03 2.30
N ARG A 166 -15.12 -11.59 1.27
CA ARG A 166 -14.62 -11.50 -0.11
C ARG A 166 -14.57 -10.09 -0.64
N ALA A 167 -15.51 -9.24 -0.23
CA ALA A 167 -15.58 -7.85 -0.67
C ALA A 167 -14.49 -6.97 -0.03
N GLY A 168 -14.12 -7.22 1.25
CA GLY A 168 -13.32 -6.27 2.02
C GLY A 168 -11.92 -6.73 2.42
N VAL A 169 -11.68 -8.05 2.55
CA VAL A 169 -10.43 -8.56 3.15
C VAL A 169 -9.18 -8.15 2.37
N VAL A 170 -9.24 -8.08 1.05
CA VAL A 170 -8.12 -7.68 0.21
C VAL A 170 -7.76 -6.20 0.45
N SER A 171 -8.76 -5.32 0.51
CA SER A 171 -8.57 -3.90 0.81
C SER A 171 -7.91 -3.72 2.18
N ASP A 172 -8.37 -4.47 3.18
CA ASP A 172 -7.84 -4.36 4.54
C ASP A 172 -6.42 -4.92 4.66
N LEU A 173 -6.14 -6.09 4.09
CA LEU A 173 -4.81 -6.71 4.15
C LEU A 173 -3.74 -5.96 3.35
N ALA A 174 -4.09 -5.47 2.17
CA ALA A 174 -3.12 -4.86 1.28
C ALA A 174 -2.88 -3.37 1.58
N PHE A 175 -3.89 -2.65 2.10
CA PHE A 175 -3.84 -1.20 2.18
C PHE A 175 -4.27 -0.62 3.53
N ASN A 176 -5.44 -0.99 4.06
CA ASN A 176 -6.02 -0.29 5.21
C ASN A 176 -5.25 -0.57 6.51
N GLU A 177 -4.97 -1.84 6.79
CA GLU A 177 -4.17 -2.23 7.95
C GLU A 177 -2.72 -1.78 7.81
N PRO A 178 -2.02 -2.00 6.68
CA PRO A 178 -0.67 -1.52 6.50
C PRO A 178 -0.53 -0.01 6.67
N ALA A 179 -1.43 0.80 6.10
CA ALA A 179 -1.40 2.24 6.27
C ALA A 179 -1.54 2.66 7.74
N ARG A 180 -2.49 2.06 8.48
CA ARG A 180 -2.66 2.29 9.92
C ARG A 180 -1.45 1.85 10.73
N ARG A 181 -0.90 0.68 10.42
CA ARG A 181 0.27 0.12 11.10
C ARG A 181 1.49 1.03 10.94
N LEU A 182 1.80 1.41 9.70
CA LEU A 182 2.95 2.26 9.40
C LEU A 182 2.78 3.67 9.96
N ALA A 183 1.58 4.25 9.90
CA ALA A 183 1.28 5.53 10.55
C ALA A 183 1.59 5.47 12.05
N ARG A 184 1.15 4.43 12.74
CA ARG A 184 1.41 4.24 14.16
C ARG A 184 2.89 4.06 14.48
N LEU A 185 3.61 3.28 13.69
CA LEU A 185 5.04 3.07 13.88
C LEU A 185 5.83 4.37 13.67
N HIS A 186 5.50 5.12 12.62
CA HIS A 186 6.14 6.40 12.32
C HIS A 186 5.88 7.45 13.40
N ALA A 187 4.63 7.55 13.85
CA ALA A 187 4.26 8.45 14.95
C ALA A 187 4.92 8.05 16.29
N ARG A 188 5.04 6.75 16.59
CA ARG A 188 5.77 6.26 17.78
C ARG A 188 7.26 6.57 17.75
N ALA A 189 7.87 6.62 16.58
CA ALA A 189 9.24 7.06 16.39
C ALA A 189 9.41 8.60 16.57
N GLY A 190 8.32 9.33 16.83
CA GLY A 190 8.34 10.77 17.12
C GLY A 190 8.15 11.65 15.90
N HIS A 191 7.79 11.11 14.75
CA HIS A 191 7.69 11.87 13.49
C HIS A 191 6.25 12.32 13.21
N PRO A 192 6.03 13.54 12.70
CA PRO A 192 4.72 14.05 12.34
C PRO A 192 4.03 13.16 11.32
N THR A 193 2.82 12.70 11.62
CA THR A 193 2.12 11.68 10.82
C THR A 193 0.63 11.99 10.74
N TRP A 194 0.07 11.91 9.54
CA TRP A 194 -1.36 12.08 9.28
C TRP A 194 -1.89 10.88 8.52
N LEU A 195 -2.93 10.27 9.05
CA LEU A 195 -3.64 9.15 8.43
C LEU A 195 -4.90 9.65 7.73
N TYR A 196 -5.21 9.16 6.54
CA TYR A 196 -6.46 9.46 5.85
C TYR A 196 -7.18 8.22 5.33
N ARG A 197 -8.47 8.41 5.02
CA ARG A 197 -9.27 7.52 4.20
C ARG A 197 -9.98 8.35 3.12
N PHE A 198 -9.86 7.93 1.86
CA PHE A 198 -10.62 8.51 0.76
C PHE A 198 -11.87 7.66 0.50
N ASP A 199 -13.04 8.28 0.58
CA ASP A 199 -14.36 7.66 0.45
C ASP A 199 -15.30 8.47 -0.43
N VAL A 200 -14.75 9.28 -1.34
CA VAL A 200 -15.58 10.00 -2.33
C VAL A 200 -15.97 9.03 -3.43
N VAL A 201 -17.27 8.76 -3.53
CA VAL A 201 -17.86 8.00 -4.63
C VAL A 201 -18.57 8.95 -5.57
N ALA A 202 -18.05 9.10 -6.78
CA ALA A 202 -18.67 9.95 -7.79
C ALA A 202 -20.08 9.43 -8.14
N ALA A 203 -21.05 10.33 -8.26
CA ALA A 203 -22.44 9.95 -8.52
C ALA A 203 -22.64 9.17 -9.84
N ALA A 204 -21.72 9.36 -10.78
CA ALA A 204 -21.72 8.72 -12.10
C ALA A 204 -20.71 7.57 -12.21
N MET A 205 -20.17 7.07 -11.06
CA MET A 205 -19.24 5.95 -11.11
C MET A 205 -19.97 4.67 -11.55
N PRO A 206 -19.46 3.95 -12.56
CA PRO A 206 -20.10 2.74 -13.06
C PRO A 206 -20.21 1.66 -11.99
N GLY A 207 -21.31 0.93 -11.95
CA GLY A 207 -21.46 -0.29 -11.16
C GLY A 207 -21.90 -0.10 -9.70
N GLY A 208 -22.26 1.13 -9.27
CA GLY A 208 -22.73 1.34 -7.89
C GLY A 208 -21.69 0.91 -6.86
N ALA A 209 -20.49 1.46 -6.98
CA ALA A 209 -19.36 1.13 -6.08
C ALA A 209 -19.76 1.26 -4.60
N SER A 210 -19.39 0.28 -3.80
CA SER A 210 -19.62 0.24 -2.34
C SER A 210 -18.72 1.22 -1.57
N GLY A 211 -17.72 1.78 -2.24
CA GLY A 211 -16.75 2.76 -1.74
C GLY A 211 -15.88 3.32 -2.88
N ALA A 212 -14.85 4.04 -2.51
CA ALA A 212 -13.90 4.62 -3.46
C ALA A 212 -12.92 3.56 -3.95
N PRO A 213 -12.89 3.22 -5.27
CA PRO A 213 -12.01 2.20 -5.82
C PRO A 213 -10.53 2.62 -5.79
N HIS A 214 -9.64 1.63 -5.96
CA HIS A 214 -8.20 1.83 -6.05
C HIS A 214 -7.83 2.89 -7.10
N GLY A 215 -7.01 3.85 -6.70
CA GLY A 215 -6.51 4.92 -7.55
C GLY A 215 -7.53 5.97 -7.95
N SER A 216 -8.78 5.89 -7.46
CA SER A 216 -9.83 6.86 -7.80
C SER A 216 -9.58 8.25 -7.20
N GLU A 217 -8.76 8.39 -6.18
CA GLU A 217 -8.40 9.67 -5.55
C GLU A 217 -7.43 10.51 -6.39
N ARG A 218 -6.71 9.92 -7.35
CA ARG A 218 -5.67 10.62 -8.14
C ARG A 218 -6.14 11.91 -8.81
N PRO A 219 -7.29 11.94 -9.53
CA PRO A 219 -7.79 13.18 -10.11
C PRO A 219 -8.11 14.26 -9.07
N TYR A 220 -8.48 13.87 -7.86
CA TYR A 220 -8.79 14.79 -6.76
C TYR A 220 -7.53 15.40 -6.14
N VAL A 221 -6.48 14.58 -5.93
CA VAL A 221 -5.19 15.06 -5.39
C VAL A 221 -4.58 16.16 -6.22
N PHE A 222 -4.66 16.04 -7.55
CA PHE A 222 -4.08 16.99 -8.50
C PHE A 222 -5.07 18.03 -9.02
N ASP A 223 -6.31 18.06 -8.50
CA ASP A 223 -7.43 18.86 -9.01
C ASP A 223 -7.55 18.76 -10.55
N ASN A 224 -7.32 17.57 -11.07
CA ASN A 224 -7.34 17.26 -12.51
C ASN A 224 -8.51 16.32 -12.86
N LEU A 225 -9.71 16.72 -12.50
CA LEU A 225 -10.93 15.96 -12.76
C LEU A 225 -11.22 15.67 -14.25
N PRO A 226 -10.75 16.46 -15.25
CA PRO A 226 -10.84 16.04 -16.65
C PRO A 226 -10.16 14.70 -16.96
N ALA A 227 -9.22 14.24 -16.13
CA ALA A 227 -8.58 12.93 -16.26
C ALA A 227 -9.41 11.78 -15.67
N ALA A 228 -10.54 12.06 -15.00
CA ALA A 228 -11.42 11.03 -14.46
C ALA A 228 -12.14 10.27 -15.58
N SER A 229 -12.34 8.96 -15.37
CA SER A 229 -13.07 8.09 -16.32
C SER A 229 -14.59 8.10 -16.14
N TRP A 230 -15.11 9.00 -15.31
CA TRP A 230 -16.53 9.16 -14.99
C TRP A 230 -16.98 10.60 -15.16
N ALA A 231 -18.29 10.83 -15.25
CA ALA A 231 -18.85 12.16 -15.33
C ALA A 231 -18.70 12.91 -14.00
N VAL A 232 -18.08 14.09 -14.06
CA VAL A 232 -17.71 14.91 -12.91
C VAL A 232 -18.86 15.83 -12.50
N GLY A 233 -19.29 15.75 -11.24
CA GLY A 233 -20.29 16.61 -10.62
C GLY A 233 -19.70 17.72 -9.74
N GLU A 234 -20.56 18.52 -9.11
CA GLU A 234 -20.13 19.59 -8.19
C GLU A 234 -19.53 19.02 -6.89
N ARG A 235 -19.98 17.84 -6.44
CA ARG A 235 -19.38 17.12 -5.32
C ARG A 235 -17.90 16.82 -5.59
N ASP A 236 -17.61 16.28 -6.78
CA ASP A 236 -16.24 15.93 -7.18
C ASP A 236 -15.34 17.16 -7.19
N ARG A 237 -15.84 18.29 -7.73
CA ARG A 237 -15.07 19.54 -7.77
C ARG A 237 -14.76 20.08 -6.37
N ARG A 238 -15.72 20.01 -5.43
CA ARG A 238 -15.46 20.41 -4.03
C ARG A 238 -14.45 19.50 -3.36
N ALA A 239 -14.59 18.20 -3.52
CA ALA A 239 -13.69 17.21 -2.95
C ALA A 239 -12.27 17.38 -3.52
N ALA A 240 -12.12 17.59 -4.83
CA ALA A 240 -10.82 17.79 -5.47
C ALA A 240 -10.12 19.06 -4.94
N ARG A 241 -10.82 20.20 -4.90
CA ARG A 241 -10.25 21.42 -4.32
C ARG A 241 -9.81 21.21 -2.88
N ALA A 242 -10.65 20.59 -2.05
CA ALA A 242 -10.31 20.33 -0.65
C ALA A 242 -9.07 19.44 -0.54
N MET A 243 -9.02 18.34 -1.29
CA MET A 243 -7.88 17.41 -1.24
C MET A 243 -6.59 18.06 -1.73
N ALA A 244 -6.63 18.75 -2.87
CA ALA A 244 -5.48 19.48 -3.41
C ALA A 244 -4.94 20.54 -2.43
N ASP A 245 -5.81 21.23 -1.69
CA ASP A 245 -5.42 22.20 -0.69
C ASP A 245 -4.65 21.57 0.49
N TYR A 246 -5.08 20.38 0.99
CA TYR A 246 -4.35 19.66 2.03
C TYR A 246 -2.99 19.18 1.54
N TRP A 247 -2.91 18.59 0.35
CA TRP A 247 -1.66 18.10 -0.25
C TRP A 247 -0.68 19.25 -0.51
N THR A 248 -1.16 20.37 -1.06
CA THR A 248 -0.34 21.56 -1.31
C THR A 248 0.15 22.19 -0.01
N GLY A 249 -0.72 22.30 1.01
CA GLY A 249 -0.35 22.78 2.35
C GLY A 249 0.76 21.92 2.94
N PHE A 250 0.59 20.61 2.95
CA PHE A 250 1.59 19.67 3.42
C PHE A 250 2.89 19.75 2.61
N ALA A 251 2.82 19.79 1.29
CA ALA A 251 4.00 19.89 0.44
C ALA A 251 4.78 21.19 0.70
N THR A 252 4.12 22.26 1.09
CA THR A 252 4.73 23.57 1.38
C THR A 252 5.36 23.62 2.76
N SER A 253 4.63 23.20 3.80
CA SER A 253 4.99 23.44 5.21
C SER A 253 5.39 22.16 5.98
N GLY A 254 4.97 20.99 5.52
CA GLY A 254 5.06 19.74 6.29
C GLY A 254 3.87 19.52 7.23
N ASP A 255 2.89 20.43 7.26
CA ASP A 255 1.63 20.32 7.99
C ASP A 255 0.48 20.51 7.00
N PRO A 256 -0.49 19.56 6.91
CA PRO A 256 -1.63 19.70 6.01
C PRO A 256 -2.67 20.70 6.48
N ASN A 257 -2.61 21.15 7.74
CA ASN A 257 -3.59 22.03 8.35
C ASN A 257 -3.43 23.50 7.92
N GLY A 258 -4.46 24.30 8.14
CA GLY A 258 -4.49 25.74 7.85
C GLY A 258 -5.56 26.14 6.85
N GLY A 259 -5.62 27.43 6.52
CA GLY A 259 -6.58 27.99 5.53
C GLY A 259 -8.06 27.84 5.90
N GLY A 260 -8.39 27.67 7.19
CA GLY A 260 -9.79 27.51 7.63
C GLY A 260 -10.42 26.13 7.30
N ARG A 261 -9.62 25.18 6.84
CA ARG A 261 -10.07 23.81 6.59
C ARG A 261 -10.37 23.07 7.90
N PRO A 262 -11.20 22.00 7.90
CA PRO A 262 -11.31 21.09 9.03
C PRO A 262 -9.93 20.59 9.47
N VAL A 263 -9.72 20.52 10.79
CA VAL A 263 -8.43 20.08 11.33
C VAL A 263 -8.22 18.59 11.03
N TRP A 264 -7.11 18.27 10.38
CA TRP A 264 -6.63 16.91 10.23
C TRP A 264 -5.83 16.53 11.48
N PRO A 265 -6.32 15.57 12.30
CA PRO A 265 -5.61 15.20 13.53
C PRO A 265 -4.23 14.61 13.22
N GLU A 266 -3.19 15.11 13.87
CA GLU A 266 -1.90 14.45 13.86
C GLU A 266 -2.01 13.14 14.65
N TYR A 267 -1.55 12.02 14.06
CA TYR A 267 -1.82 10.67 14.55
C TYR A 267 -1.29 10.42 15.98
N ARG A 268 -0.14 11.01 16.35
CA ARG A 268 0.42 10.90 17.70
C ARG A 268 -0.41 11.63 18.75
N ALA A 269 -0.97 12.78 18.39
CA ALA A 269 -1.80 13.57 19.28
C ALA A 269 -3.18 12.93 19.49
N MET A 270 -3.73 12.29 18.45
CA MET A 270 -5.03 11.63 18.47
C MET A 270 -4.96 10.23 17.84
N PRO A 271 -4.36 9.24 18.52
CA PRO A 271 -4.27 7.87 18.01
C PRO A 271 -5.65 7.28 17.71
N GLY A 272 -5.79 6.61 16.59
CA GLY A 272 -7.06 6.02 16.16
C GLY A 272 -7.99 6.99 15.43
N GLN A 273 -7.55 8.23 15.17
CA GLN A 273 -8.26 9.20 14.33
C GLN A 273 -7.59 9.33 12.97
N LEU A 274 -8.38 9.70 11.97
CA LEU A 274 -7.93 10.03 10.62
C LEU A 274 -8.73 11.21 10.05
N LEU A 275 -8.32 11.74 8.90
CA LEU A 275 -9.19 12.57 8.09
C LEU A 275 -9.90 11.70 7.05
N MET A 276 -11.23 11.70 7.11
CA MET A 276 -12.08 11.07 6.11
C MET A 276 -12.40 12.11 5.02
N PHE A 277 -12.01 11.82 3.77
CA PHE A 277 -12.48 12.55 2.60
C PHE A 277 -13.74 11.86 2.08
N GLY A 278 -14.89 12.27 2.58
CA GLY A 278 -16.18 11.70 2.19
C GLY A 278 -16.97 12.58 1.21
N ASN A 279 -18.15 12.10 0.84
CA ASN A 279 -19.04 12.81 -0.10
C ASN A 279 -19.51 14.18 0.42
N ASP A 280 -19.54 14.37 1.73
CA ASP A 280 -19.96 15.63 2.38
C ASP A 280 -18.75 16.56 2.66
N GLY A 281 -17.55 16.14 2.30
CA GLY A 281 -16.31 16.87 2.51
C GLY A 281 -15.40 16.22 3.55
N PRO A 282 -14.21 16.82 3.80
CA PRO A 282 -13.26 16.29 4.76
C PRO A 282 -13.72 16.49 6.20
N ALA A 283 -13.61 15.42 7.02
CA ALA A 283 -13.93 15.46 8.45
C ALA A 283 -13.01 14.52 9.24
N ALA A 284 -12.61 14.94 10.45
CA ALA A 284 -11.94 14.04 11.38
C ALA A 284 -12.89 12.94 11.83
N ALA A 285 -12.43 11.69 11.81
CA ALA A 285 -13.25 10.52 12.15
C ALA A 285 -12.38 9.43 12.81
N PRO A 286 -12.99 8.53 13.60
CA PRO A 286 -12.33 7.31 14.01
C PRO A 286 -11.92 6.46 12.80
N VAL A 287 -10.83 5.70 12.95
CA VAL A 287 -10.44 4.70 11.92
C VAL A 287 -11.58 3.71 11.71
N PRO A 288 -12.08 3.57 10.47
CA PRO A 288 -13.17 2.63 10.19
C PRO A 288 -12.74 1.16 10.40
N GLN A 289 -13.70 0.29 10.72
CA GLN A 289 -13.53 -1.16 10.87
C GLN A 289 -12.31 -1.54 11.74
N VAL A 290 -12.05 -0.80 12.81
CA VAL A 290 -10.88 -0.98 13.66
C VAL A 290 -10.72 -2.43 14.14
N GLU A 291 -11.82 -3.12 14.47
CA GLU A 291 -11.81 -4.51 14.92
C GLU A 291 -11.23 -5.49 13.88
N ARG A 292 -11.57 -5.30 12.60
CA ARG A 292 -11.00 -6.08 11.49
C ARG A 292 -9.49 -5.87 11.38
N LEU A 293 -9.09 -4.59 11.45
CA LEU A 293 -7.68 -4.20 11.33
C LEU A 293 -6.86 -4.68 12.53
N ASP A 294 -7.44 -4.70 13.74
CA ASP A 294 -6.79 -5.23 14.94
C ASP A 294 -6.61 -6.75 14.85
N LEU A 295 -7.62 -7.47 14.32
CA LEU A 295 -7.52 -8.90 14.11
C LEU A 295 -6.42 -9.26 13.09
N ILE A 296 -6.38 -8.54 11.97
CA ILE A 296 -5.34 -8.72 10.95
C ILE A 296 -3.95 -8.45 11.54
N GLU A 297 -3.81 -7.37 12.31
CA GLU A 297 -2.55 -7.04 12.98
C GLU A 297 -2.11 -8.13 13.96
N ALA A 298 -3.04 -8.68 14.75
CA ALA A 298 -2.75 -9.77 15.70
C ALA A 298 -2.28 -11.04 14.95
N ILE A 299 -2.89 -11.36 13.82
CA ILE A 299 -2.47 -12.47 12.96
C ILE A 299 -1.04 -12.26 12.47
N TYR A 300 -0.73 -11.09 11.92
CA TYR A 300 0.62 -10.77 11.48
C TYR A 300 1.65 -10.83 12.62
N ALA A 301 1.30 -10.35 13.81
CA ALA A 301 2.19 -10.39 14.97
C ALA A 301 2.51 -11.84 15.44
N ARG A 302 1.62 -12.80 15.16
CA ARG A 302 1.83 -14.21 15.49
C ARG A 302 2.67 -14.95 14.45
N ILE A 303 2.52 -14.61 13.17
CA ILE A 303 3.16 -15.36 12.07
C ILE A 303 4.52 -14.80 11.66
N ARG A 304 4.86 -13.60 12.12
CA ARG A 304 6.14 -12.90 11.86
C ARG A 304 6.92 -12.64 13.13
#